data_4ffff99b9e5afd1381397b24aa10f4de
#
_entry.id   4ffff99b9e5afd1381397b24aa10f4de
#
_cell.length_a   1.000
_cell.length_b   1.000
_cell.length_c   1.000
_cell.angle_alpha   90.00
_cell.angle_beta   90.00
_cell.angle_gamma   90.00
#
_symmetry.space_group_name_H-M   'P 1'
#
loop_
_entity.id
_entity.type
_entity.pdbx_description
1 polymer ?
#
loop_
_entity_poly.entity_id
_entity_poly.type
_entity_poly.pdbx_seq_one_letter_code
_entity_poly.pdbx_strand_id
1 'polypeptide(L)'
;MNCHRSVKTESPDIKRLAALANDATPFPAQQVYTLEDFVFFSHALHRKAGIDCRECHGAVTEHDTVTLEIPVTMKACVACHKARHASSTCNTCHELGQ
;
A
#
# COMPACT_ATOMS: atom_id res chain seq x y z
N MET A 1 17.38 6.77 9.24
CA MET A 1 17.66 7.89 8.29
C MET A 1 19.09 7.89 7.76
N ASN A 2 19.51 6.86 7.05
CA ASN A 2 20.89 6.83 6.58
C ASN A 2 21.16 7.81 5.42
N CYS A 3 20.23 7.91 4.48
CA CYS A 3 20.44 8.75 3.29
C CYS A 3 20.18 10.23 3.55
N HIS A 4 19.12 10.59 4.25
CA HIS A 4 18.73 11.99 4.44
C HIS A 4 19.46 12.70 5.59
N ARG A 5 20.43 12.07 6.21
CA ARG A 5 21.37 12.78 7.09
C ARG A 5 22.27 13.74 6.31
N SER A 6 22.50 13.44 5.04
CA SER A 6 23.40 14.23 4.20
C SER A 6 22.78 14.64 2.85
N VAL A 7 21.65 14.06 2.46
CA VAL A 7 21.00 14.31 1.17
C VAL A 7 19.70 15.09 1.41
N LYS A 8 19.56 16.21 0.69
CA LYS A 8 18.39 17.09 0.74
C LYS A 8 18.07 17.63 2.14
N THR A 9 19.09 17.93 2.91
CA THR A 9 18.95 18.42 4.28
C THR A 9 18.20 19.73 4.42
N GLU A 10 18.06 20.49 3.31
CA GLU A 10 17.36 21.77 3.30
C GLU A 10 15.84 21.63 3.13
N SER A 11 15.36 20.47 2.73
CA SER A 11 13.93 20.21 2.58
C SER A 11 13.21 20.31 3.93
N PRO A 12 12.09 21.08 4.03
CA PRO A 12 11.31 21.14 5.26
C PRO A 12 10.82 19.78 5.74
N ASP A 13 10.44 18.90 4.82
CA ASP A 13 9.98 17.56 5.17
C ASP A 13 11.11 16.70 5.72
N ILE A 14 12.30 16.81 5.16
CA ILE A 14 13.48 16.11 5.68
C ILE A 14 13.88 16.62 7.05
N LYS A 15 13.78 17.93 7.29
CA LYS A 15 14.02 18.51 8.62
C LYS A 15 13.02 17.98 9.64
N ARG A 16 11.74 17.85 9.30
CA ARG A 16 10.73 17.25 10.16
C ARG A 16 11.04 15.78 10.45
N LEU A 17 11.42 15.02 9.43
CA LEU A 17 11.79 13.62 9.59
C LEU A 17 13.01 13.45 10.50
N ALA A 18 14.01 14.31 10.33
CA ALA A 18 15.21 14.31 11.18
C ALA A 18 14.87 14.60 12.65
N ALA A 19 14.00 15.56 12.91
CA ALA A 19 13.55 15.88 14.26
C ALA A 19 12.85 14.69 14.91
N LEU A 20 11.96 13.99 14.20
CA LEU A 20 11.29 12.80 14.69
C LEU A 20 12.29 11.67 15.01
N ALA A 21 13.29 11.48 14.14
CA ALA A 21 14.30 10.45 14.34
C ALA A 21 15.20 10.77 15.55
N ASN A 22 15.57 12.04 15.73
CA ASN A 22 16.41 12.48 16.86
C ASN A 22 15.68 12.33 18.21
N ASP A 23 14.38 12.59 18.22
CA ASP A 23 13.56 12.50 19.42
C ASP A 23 13.06 11.06 19.68
N ALA A 24 13.43 10.12 18.83
CA ALA A 24 12.90 8.75 18.83
C ALA A 24 11.37 8.70 18.82
N THR A 25 10.74 9.70 18.20
CA THR A 25 9.29 9.79 18.09
C THR A 25 8.84 8.94 16.90
N PRO A 26 7.80 8.10 17.04
CA PRO A 26 7.25 7.35 15.91
C PRO A 26 6.77 8.27 14.78
N PHE A 27 7.00 7.86 13.55
CA PHE A 27 6.51 8.60 12.40
C PHE A 27 4.97 8.62 12.41
N PRO A 28 4.32 9.80 12.37
CA PRO A 28 2.88 9.92 12.49
C PRO A 28 2.16 9.59 11.16
N ALA A 29 2.38 8.38 10.65
CA ALA A 29 1.73 7.93 9.42
C ALA A 29 0.30 7.52 9.70
N GLN A 30 -0.62 7.95 8.83
CA GLN A 30 -1.99 7.47 8.81
C GLN A 30 -2.15 6.41 7.75
N GLN A 31 -2.65 5.25 8.14
CA GLN A 31 -2.91 4.15 7.22
C GLN A 31 -4.34 4.27 6.70
N VAL A 32 -4.49 4.55 5.41
CA VAL A 32 -5.79 4.71 4.75
C VAL A 32 -6.37 3.36 4.32
N TYR A 33 -5.51 2.49 3.78
CA TYR A 33 -5.87 1.15 3.36
C TYR A 33 -5.20 0.13 4.27
N THR A 34 -5.98 -0.82 4.77
CA THR A 34 -5.47 -1.92 5.60
C THR A 34 -5.99 -3.25 5.09
N LEU A 35 -5.16 -4.27 5.17
CA LEU A 35 -5.58 -5.66 5.00
C LEU A 35 -5.38 -6.40 6.31
N GLU A 36 -6.26 -7.38 6.54
CA GLU A 36 -6.12 -8.25 7.71
C GLU A 36 -4.81 -9.04 7.63
N ASP A 37 -4.24 -9.39 8.78
CA ASP A 37 -2.95 -10.08 8.86
C ASP A 37 -2.94 -11.45 8.17
N PHE A 38 -4.11 -12.05 8.01
CA PHE A 38 -4.26 -13.35 7.35
C PHE A 38 -4.41 -13.25 5.82
N VAL A 39 -4.23 -12.06 5.25
CA VAL A 39 -4.30 -11.85 3.79
C VAL A 39 -2.90 -11.61 3.25
N PHE A 40 -2.48 -12.43 2.28
CA PHE A 40 -1.23 -12.25 1.56
C PHE A 40 -1.47 -11.45 0.30
N PHE A 41 -0.80 -10.32 0.18
CA PHE A 41 -0.92 -9.45 -0.98
C PHE A 41 0.45 -8.91 -1.39
N SER A 42 0.74 -8.92 -2.69
CA SER A 42 1.97 -8.35 -3.23
C SER A 42 1.63 -7.33 -4.33
N HIS A 43 1.94 -6.07 -4.08
CA HIS A 43 1.87 -5.04 -5.11
C HIS A 43 2.77 -5.35 -6.30
N ALA A 44 3.96 -5.89 -6.04
CA ALA A 44 4.92 -6.21 -7.09
C ALA A 44 4.37 -7.19 -8.12
N LEU A 45 3.68 -8.24 -7.67
CA LEU A 45 3.07 -9.21 -8.57
C LEU A 45 1.94 -8.58 -9.41
N HIS A 46 1.14 -7.71 -8.81
CA HIS A 46 0.05 -7.02 -9.51
C HIS A 46 0.61 -6.04 -10.55
N ARG A 47 1.65 -5.29 -10.22
CA ARG A 47 2.31 -4.40 -11.17
C ARG A 47 2.96 -5.18 -12.32
N LYS A 48 3.59 -6.30 -12.03
CA LYS A 48 4.17 -7.18 -13.04
C LYS A 48 3.10 -7.71 -14.01
N ALA A 49 1.89 -7.96 -13.51
CA ALA A 49 0.75 -8.39 -14.32
C ALA A 49 0.12 -7.23 -15.13
N GLY A 50 0.62 -6.01 -15.01
CA GLY A 50 0.10 -4.85 -15.74
C GLY A 50 -1.11 -4.18 -15.11
N ILE A 51 -1.37 -4.43 -13.83
CA ILE A 51 -2.49 -3.82 -13.12
C ILE A 51 -2.13 -2.40 -12.69
N ASP A 52 -2.97 -1.43 -13.07
CA ASP A 52 -2.77 -0.03 -12.72
C ASP A 52 -3.27 0.24 -11.28
N CYS A 53 -2.67 1.23 -10.64
CA CYS A 53 -3.07 1.65 -9.29
C CYS A 53 -4.55 1.99 -9.19
N ARG A 54 -5.11 2.59 -10.24
CA ARG A 54 -6.50 3.04 -10.30
C ARG A 54 -7.51 1.91 -10.29
N GLU A 55 -7.13 0.73 -10.69
CA GLU A 55 -8.04 -0.43 -10.74
C GLU A 55 -8.48 -0.89 -9.35
N CYS A 56 -7.65 -0.64 -8.33
CA CYS A 56 -7.96 -0.98 -6.95
C CYS A 56 -8.22 0.25 -6.08
N HIS A 57 -7.57 1.37 -6.39
CA HIS A 57 -7.57 2.55 -5.53
C HIS A 57 -8.35 3.75 -6.10
N GLY A 58 -8.86 3.67 -7.34
CA GLY A 58 -9.51 4.80 -7.97
C GLY A 58 -8.50 5.87 -8.40
N ALA A 59 -8.88 7.13 -8.36
CA ALA A 59 -8.09 8.24 -8.90
C ALA A 59 -7.00 8.73 -7.93
N VAL A 60 -6.39 7.85 -7.16
CA VAL A 60 -5.37 8.22 -6.14
C VAL A 60 -4.16 8.93 -6.73
N THR A 61 -3.83 8.66 -7.99
CA THR A 61 -2.69 9.30 -8.66
C THR A 61 -2.92 10.78 -8.97
N GLU A 62 -4.16 11.26 -8.86
CA GLU A 62 -4.55 12.65 -9.11
C GLU A 62 -4.65 13.47 -7.82
N HIS A 63 -4.45 12.85 -6.67
CA HIS A 63 -4.57 13.48 -5.36
C HIS A 63 -3.22 13.59 -4.66
N ASP A 64 -2.99 14.73 -4.00
CA ASP A 64 -1.81 14.92 -3.14
C ASP A 64 -1.91 14.12 -1.84
N THR A 65 -3.13 13.94 -1.35
CA THR A 65 -3.41 13.17 -0.14
C THR A 65 -4.26 11.95 -0.50
N VAL A 66 -3.82 10.77 -0.12
CA VAL A 66 -4.54 9.52 -0.39
C VAL A 66 -5.79 9.44 0.48
N THR A 67 -6.92 9.16 -0.15
CA THR A 67 -8.20 8.90 0.51
C THR A 67 -8.76 7.55 0.08
N LEU A 68 -9.68 6.99 0.88
CA LEU A 68 -10.34 5.74 0.55
C LEU A 68 -11.45 6.00 -0.46
N GLU A 69 -11.16 5.88 -1.76
CA GLU A 69 -12.15 6.05 -2.83
C GLU A 69 -12.89 4.76 -3.15
N ILE A 70 -12.14 3.66 -3.29
CA ILE A 70 -12.70 2.34 -3.57
C ILE A 70 -12.31 1.41 -2.42
N PRO A 71 -13.29 0.84 -1.71
CA PRO A 71 -12.98 -0.12 -0.65
C PRO A 71 -12.26 -1.36 -1.20
N VAL A 72 -11.19 -1.77 -0.55
CA VAL A 72 -10.43 -2.97 -0.89
C VAL A 72 -10.96 -4.11 -0.06
N THR A 73 -11.82 -4.93 -0.65
CA THR A 73 -12.52 -6.03 0.01
C THR A 73 -12.25 -7.35 -0.70
N MET A 74 -12.47 -8.46 -0.01
CA MET A 74 -12.39 -9.79 -0.63
C MET A 74 -13.29 -9.90 -1.86
N LYS A 75 -14.49 -9.34 -1.79
CA LYS A 75 -15.44 -9.32 -2.92
C LYS A 75 -14.83 -8.62 -4.14
N ALA A 76 -14.21 -7.46 -3.95
CA ALA A 76 -13.58 -6.71 -5.03
C ALA A 76 -12.39 -7.47 -5.63
N CYS A 77 -11.55 -8.06 -4.79
CA CYS A 77 -10.41 -8.85 -5.23
C CYS A 77 -10.84 -10.07 -6.05
N VAL A 78 -11.81 -10.82 -5.55
CA VAL A 78 -12.33 -12.02 -6.23
C VAL A 78 -13.00 -11.66 -7.54
N ALA A 79 -13.77 -10.57 -7.60
CA ALA A 79 -14.42 -10.12 -8.83
C ALA A 79 -13.39 -9.81 -9.93
N CYS A 80 -12.33 -9.10 -9.60
CA CYS A 80 -11.25 -8.79 -10.54
C CYS A 80 -10.50 -10.05 -11.00
N HIS A 81 -10.17 -10.94 -10.05
CA HIS A 81 -9.50 -12.20 -10.36
C HIS A 81 -10.33 -13.06 -11.31
N LYS A 82 -11.64 -13.15 -11.10
CA LYS A 82 -12.54 -13.88 -12.02
C LYS A 82 -12.59 -13.22 -13.39
N ALA A 83 -12.70 -11.90 -13.44
CA ALA A 83 -12.78 -11.16 -14.71
C ALA A 83 -11.49 -11.30 -15.52
N ARG A 84 -10.35 -11.44 -14.89
CA ARG A 84 -9.04 -11.57 -15.55
C ARG A 84 -8.53 -13.00 -15.62
N HIS A 85 -9.35 -13.96 -15.25
CA HIS A 85 -8.99 -15.40 -15.25
C HIS A 85 -7.78 -15.70 -14.33
N ALA A 86 -7.62 -14.93 -13.27
CA ALA A 86 -6.62 -15.19 -12.23
C ALA A 86 -7.18 -16.15 -11.19
N SER A 87 -6.29 -16.80 -10.43
CA SER A 87 -6.72 -17.72 -9.39
C SER A 87 -7.54 -17.01 -8.32
N SER A 88 -8.69 -17.59 -7.97
CA SER A 88 -9.57 -17.13 -6.90
C SER A 88 -9.78 -18.18 -5.83
N THR A 89 -8.90 -19.18 -5.76
CA THR A 89 -8.94 -20.18 -4.69
C THR A 89 -8.52 -19.54 -3.35
N CYS A 90 -9.03 -20.10 -2.25
CA CYS A 90 -8.77 -19.53 -0.92
C CYS A 90 -7.27 -19.41 -0.61
N ASN A 91 -6.47 -20.42 -0.98
CA ASN A 91 -5.04 -20.47 -0.72
C ASN A 91 -4.22 -19.45 -1.53
N THR A 92 -4.83 -18.80 -2.53
CA THR A 92 -4.16 -17.76 -3.30
C THR A 92 -3.86 -16.53 -2.44
N CYS A 93 -4.77 -16.23 -1.51
CA CYS A 93 -4.69 -15.04 -0.64
C CYS A 93 -4.60 -15.37 0.84
N HIS A 94 -4.99 -16.56 1.24
CA HIS A 94 -5.01 -16.98 2.65
C HIS A 94 -4.23 -18.27 2.85
N GLU A 95 -3.53 -18.35 3.97
CA GLU A 95 -3.01 -19.63 4.43
C GLU A 95 -4.10 -20.30 5.28
N LEU A 96 -4.71 -21.33 4.70
CA LEU A 96 -5.62 -22.19 5.45
C LEU A 96 -4.76 -23.24 6.13
N GLY A 97 -4.55 -23.13 7.43
CA GLY A 97 -3.74 -24.07 8.20
C GLY A 97 -4.12 -25.52 7.88
N GLN A 98 -3.17 -26.27 7.42
CA GLN A 98 -3.33 -27.70 7.12
C GLN A 98 -2.55 -28.53 8.10
#